data_9e00d8686a05e1849b442928a3797d6e
#
_entry.id   9e00d8686a05e1849b442928a3797d6e
#
_cell.length_a   1.000
_cell.length_b   1.000
_cell.length_c   1.000
_cell.angle_alpha   90.00
_cell.angle_beta   90.00
_cell.angle_gamma   90.00
#
_symmetry.space_group_name_H-M   'P 1'
#
loop_
_entity.id
_entity.type
_entity.pdbx_description
1 polymer ?
#
loop_
_entity_poly.entity_id
_entity_poly.type
_entity_poly.pdbx_seq_one_letter_code
_entity_poly.pdbx_strand_id
1 'polypeptide(L)'
;MTQTPLLLAGDFTPPTKADWEREVLKVLNRGRPEGKELTIEAAMARLRTTTVDGLTIEPLYTSSDVPLGLPGAMPFTRGTGFKTSPATYWDVRALHEDPDAEFTHAQVLADLQRGATSLWLRIGADAIAADDLVAILDGVEPDLAPISVSSADDQLGAARALVAFFKASGAANARGNLGLDALALAARTGEAPDLGAQAEWVQASLAELPGVRALTVDVLPYDNAGASDVDQVAFAIATGVAYLRDLEAAGISPSHAFSQILFRVSVNADQFTSISRLRALRRLWARVGEVSGVPDGARGAVQQAVTSWRMVTRDDPWVNLLRGTIATFAAAIGGAEIVTCLPFDTAWGLPDEFSRRMARNTQLLAAEESNIGRVADPAGGSWYVEELTEQLAKKAWARFTEIEAAGGMASALTSGKVADLIGAATTERATRLASRKQPLTGVSMFPKPDEEPVTTRPRPSAPVTNGLVPRRDAEIFEALRDRAAAADPRPSVFLACLGARRDFGGREMFTGALLGVAGINRPSSEGGTPEEIAAKAVESGASFVILCSSARVYAEQAVPVARALKEAGIQTVFIAGRKKEAASDDVDEVIDGEVFDGMDVVAFLSGALDRIGVAK
;
A
#
# COMPACT_ATOMS: atom_id res chain seq x y z
N MET A 1 -52.53 -20.30 12.34
CA MET A 1 -51.86 -19.78 13.54
C MET A 1 -50.83 -18.75 13.04
N THR A 2 -51.13 -17.48 13.14
CA THR A 2 -50.20 -16.39 12.85
C THR A 2 -49.18 -16.36 13.98
N GLN A 3 -47.95 -16.79 13.67
CA GLN A 3 -46.85 -16.63 14.63
C GLN A 3 -46.57 -15.13 14.77
N THR A 4 -46.76 -14.60 15.96
CA THR A 4 -46.31 -13.26 16.30
C THR A 4 -44.78 -13.25 16.15
N PRO A 5 -44.21 -12.33 15.36
CA PRO A 5 -42.74 -12.27 15.20
C PRO A 5 -42.10 -12.05 16.58
N LEU A 6 -41.10 -12.86 16.88
CA LEU A 6 -40.32 -12.72 18.11
C LEU A 6 -39.48 -11.42 18.00
N LEU A 7 -39.82 -10.43 18.81
CA LEU A 7 -39.05 -9.18 18.90
C LEU A 7 -37.79 -9.45 19.74
N LEU A 8 -36.67 -9.68 19.08
CA LEU A 8 -35.39 -9.96 19.73
C LEU A 8 -34.83 -8.78 20.53
N ALA A 9 -35.20 -7.55 20.17
CA ALA A 9 -34.75 -6.34 20.84
C ALA A 9 -35.71 -5.82 21.91
N GLY A 10 -36.86 -6.49 22.15
CA GLY A 10 -37.83 -6.12 23.17
C GLY A 10 -38.30 -4.66 23.08
N ASP A 11 -38.34 -3.98 24.23
CA ASP A 11 -38.81 -2.60 24.35
C ASP A 11 -37.70 -1.54 24.21
N PHE A 12 -36.54 -1.90 23.71
CA PHE A 12 -35.45 -0.93 23.50
C PHE A 12 -35.78 0.03 22.35
N THR A 13 -35.79 1.33 22.66
CA THR A 13 -35.88 2.36 21.62
C THR A 13 -34.55 2.42 20.85
N PRO A 14 -34.55 2.17 19.54
CA PRO A 14 -33.32 2.27 18.76
C PRO A 14 -32.72 3.68 18.85
N PRO A 15 -31.40 3.83 19.13
CA PRO A 15 -30.76 5.13 19.12
C PRO A 15 -30.76 5.72 17.72
N THR A 16 -30.99 7.02 17.63
CA THR A 16 -30.92 7.76 16.36
C THR A 16 -29.51 8.25 16.09
N LYS A 17 -29.23 8.66 14.84
CA LYS A 17 -27.97 9.34 14.50
C LYS A 17 -27.75 10.58 15.37
N ALA A 18 -28.79 11.34 15.66
CA ALA A 18 -28.72 12.52 16.52
C ALA A 18 -28.34 12.17 17.97
N ASP A 19 -28.77 11.00 18.48
CA ASP A 19 -28.36 10.53 19.81
C ASP A 19 -26.86 10.22 19.84
N TRP A 20 -26.35 9.54 18.81
CA TRP A 20 -24.93 9.25 18.66
C TRP A 20 -24.11 10.55 18.54
N GLU A 21 -24.52 11.50 17.70
CA GLU A 21 -23.85 12.79 17.52
C GLU A 21 -23.76 13.58 18.84
N ARG A 22 -24.82 13.55 19.70
CA ARG A 22 -24.78 14.17 21.02
C ARG A 22 -23.75 13.52 21.95
N GLU A 23 -23.67 12.19 21.98
CA GLU A 23 -22.67 11.52 22.82
C GLU A 23 -21.24 11.78 22.32
N VAL A 24 -21.00 11.78 21.01
CA VAL A 24 -19.71 12.17 20.43
C VAL A 24 -19.34 13.60 20.82
N LEU A 25 -20.27 14.53 20.69
CA LEU A 25 -20.05 15.93 21.06
C LEU A 25 -19.69 16.07 22.55
N LYS A 26 -20.37 15.34 23.44
CA LYS A 26 -20.06 15.29 24.86
C LYS A 26 -18.66 14.78 25.16
N VAL A 27 -18.22 13.74 24.46
CA VAL A 27 -16.86 13.18 24.62
C VAL A 27 -15.80 14.18 24.12
N LEU A 28 -15.99 14.78 22.95
CA LEU A 28 -15.04 15.71 22.35
C LEU A 28 -14.96 17.06 23.05
N ASN A 29 -15.99 17.43 23.79
CA ASN A 29 -16.00 18.64 24.60
C ASN A 29 -15.51 18.43 26.03
N ARG A 30 -15.24 17.18 26.44
CA ARG A 30 -14.74 16.89 27.78
C ARG A 30 -13.44 17.64 28.09
N GLY A 31 -13.46 18.49 29.11
CA GLY A 31 -12.29 19.28 29.54
C GLY A 31 -11.97 20.50 28.67
N ARG A 32 -12.85 20.88 27.73
CA ARG A 32 -12.73 22.15 27.04
C ARG A 32 -13.16 23.31 27.93
N PRO A 33 -12.48 24.48 27.83
CA PRO A 33 -12.92 25.69 28.51
C PRO A 33 -14.34 26.10 28.07
N GLU A 34 -15.08 26.70 28.98
CA GLU A 34 -16.39 27.29 28.70
C GLU A 34 -16.28 28.33 27.55
N GLY A 35 -17.19 28.28 26.59
CA GLY A 35 -17.20 29.11 25.38
C GLY A 35 -16.22 28.67 24.27
N LYS A 36 -15.50 27.54 24.45
CA LYS A 36 -14.66 26.92 23.42
C LYS A 36 -15.12 25.52 23.02
N GLU A 37 -16.37 25.19 23.31
CA GLU A 37 -16.99 23.94 22.95
C GLU A 37 -17.14 23.83 21.42
N LEU A 38 -17.00 22.62 20.92
CA LEU A 38 -17.29 22.32 19.52
C LEU A 38 -18.80 22.29 19.30
N THR A 39 -19.25 22.76 18.15
CA THR A 39 -20.56 22.43 17.60
C THR A 39 -20.59 21.00 17.07
N ILE A 40 -21.78 20.44 16.85
CA ILE A 40 -21.92 19.09 16.24
C ILE A 40 -21.19 19.03 14.90
N GLU A 41 -21.37 20.04 14.05
CA GLU A 41 -20.71 20.09 12.75
C GLU A 41 -19.17 20.09 12.87
N ALA A 42 -18.62 20.93 13.76
CA ALA A 42 -17.17 20.97 14.01
C ALA A 42 -16.65 19.67 14.64
N ALA A 43 -17.45 19.00 15.47
CA ALA A 43 -17.12 17.70 16.05
C ALA A 43 -17.06 16.61 14.97
N MET A 44 -18.08 16.55 14.10
CA MET A 44 -18.11 15.58 12.98
C MET A 44 -16.97 15.85 11.98
N ALA A 45 -16.70 17.11 11.65
CA ALA A 45 -15.59 17.47 10.77
C ALA A 45 -14.22 16.99 11.28
N ARG A 46 -14.02 16.92 12.60
CA ARG A 46 -12.79 16.39 13.20
C ARG A 46 -12.64 14.88 13.07
N LEU A 47 -13.74 14.15 12.99
CA LEU A 47 -13.77 12.70 12.87
C LEU A 47 -13.76 12.23 11.42
N ARG A 48 -14.08 13.12 10.46
CA ARG A 48 -13.97 12.82 9.04
C ARG A 48 -12.53 12.59 8.64
N THR A 49 -12.32 11.57 7.82
CA THR A 49 -11.04 11.29 7.21
C THR A 49 -11.15 11.53 5.70
N THR A 50 -10.09 12.07 5.10
CA THR A 50 -10.02 12.26 3.66
C THR A 50 -8.85 11.44 3.11
N THR A 51 -9.08 10.64 2.06
CA THR A 51 -8.00 9.89 1.39
C THR A 51 -7.08 10.82 0.58
N VAL A 52 -5.99 10.28 0.04
CA VAL A 52 -5.10 11.02 -0.89
C VAL A 52 -5.88 11.54 -2.11
N ASP A 53 -6.87 10.78 -2.58
CA ASP A 53 -7.77 11.15 -3.67
C ASP A 53 -8.86 12.15 -3.29
N GLY A 54 -8.93 12.56 -2.02
CA GLY A 54 -10.00 13.40 -1.52
C GLY A 54 -11.36 12.68 -1.42
N LEU A 55 -11.39 11.34 -1.27
CA LEU A 55 -12.59 10.62 -0.88
C LEU A 55 -12.86 10.90 0.59
N THR A 56 -14.12 11.19 0.93
CA THR A 56 -14.50 11.49 2.30
C THR A 56 -15.00 10.24 3.00
N ILE A 57 -14.40 9.93 4.14
CA ILE A 57 -14.83 8.84 5.02
C ILE A 57 -15.53 9.46 6.21
N GLU A 58 -16.84 9.22 6.32
CA GLU A 58 -17.65 9.67 7.45
C GLU A 58 -17.38 8.81 8.69
N PRO A 59 -17.52 9.36 9.90
CA PRO A 59 -17.28 8.63 11.13
C PRO A 59 -18.36 7.58 11.43
N LEU A 60 -19.53 7.66 10.80
CA LEU A 60 -20.63 6.70 10.93
C LEU A 60 -21.45 6.66 9.64
N TYR A 61 -21.75 5.44 9.21
CA TYR A 61 -22.68 5.15 8.13
C TYR A 61 -23.90 4.42 8.68
N THR A 62 -25.10 4.93 8.41
CA THR A 62 -26.38 4.39 8.91
C THR A 62 -27.29 3.88 7.82
N SER A 63 -26.99 4.20 6.56
CA SER A 63 -27.72 3.75 5.38
C SER A 63 -26.85 4.00 4.13
N SER A 64 -27.19 3.34 3.05
CA SER A 64 -26.66 3.64 1.72
C SER A 64 -27.80 3.49 0.72
N ASP A 65 -27.90 4.44 -0.20
CA ASP A 65 -28.86 4.42 -1.31
C ASP A 65 -28.31 3.68 -2.54
N VAL A 66 -27.07 3.15 -2.45
CA VAL A 66 -26.43 2.40 -3.54
C VAL A 66 -27.11 1.04 -3.68
N PRO A 67 -27.66 0.70 -4.87
CA PRO A 67 -28.26 -0.60 -5.09
C PRO A 67 -27.22 -1.71 -4.95
N LEU A 68 -27.50 -2.70 -4.12
CA LEU A 68 -26.59 -3.83 -3.86
C LEU A 68 -26.36 -4.69 -5.11
N GLY A 69 -27.38 -4.94 -5.91
CA GLY A 69 -27.30 -5.89 -7.00
C GLY A 69 -27.13 -7.34 -6.54
N LEU A 70 -26.81 -8.22 -7.47
CA LEU A 70 -26.55 -9.65 -7.21
C LEU A 70 -25.12 -10.00 -7.62
N PRO A 71 -24.44 -10.94 -6.92
CA PRO A 71 -23.19 -11.51 -7.40
C PRO A 71 -23.34 -12.09 -8.81
N GLY A 72 -22.36 -11.89 -9.69
CA GLY A 72 -22.38 -12.42 -11.05
C GLY A 72 -23.37 -11.76 -12.02
N ALA A 73 -23.99 -10.65 -11.63
CA ALA A 73 -24.91 -9.88 -12.47
C ALA A 73 -24.47 -8.41 -12.56
N MET A 74 -24.92 -7.73 -13.61
CA MET A 74 -24.68 -6.29 -13.77
C MET A 74 -25.05 -5.51 -12.50
N PRO A 75 -24.22 -4.58 -12.07
CA PRO A 75 -22.96 -4.08 -12.65
C PRO A 75 -21.69 -4.84 -12.21
N PHE A 76 -21.77 -6.08 -11.76
CA PHE A 76 -20.68 -6.95 -11.32
C PHE A 76 -19.89 -6.43 -10.12
N THR A 77 -20.38 -5.44 -9.40
CA THR A 77 -19.73 -4.91 -8.18
C THR A 77 -19.43 -6.02 -7.17
N ARG A 78 -20.32 -7.01 -7.07
CA ARG A 78 -20.29 -8.10 -6.08
C ARG A 78 -19.58 -9.37 -6.55
N GLY A 79 -18.87 -9.35 -7.68
CA GLY A 79 -18.12 -10.46 -8.23
C GLY A 79 -18.50 -10.84 -9.64
N THR A 80 -17.63 -11.58 -10.34
CA THR A 80 -17.81 -11.98 -11.75
C THR A 80 -18.79 -13.14 -11.92
N GLY A 81 -19.09 -13.89 -10.86
CA GLY A 81 -20.00 -15.03 -10.91
C GLY A 81 -20.47 -15.47 -9.53
N PHE A 82 -21.39 -16.44 -9.52
CA PHE A 82 -21.76 -17.14 -8.30
C PHE A 82 -20.73 -18.21 -7.97
N LYS A 83 -20.42 -18.39 -6.67
CA LYS A 83 -19.62 -19.53 -6.23
C LYS A 83 -20.44 -20.81 -6.37
N THR A 84 -19.91 -21.75 -7.11
CA THR A 84 -20.56 -23.05 -7.39
C THR A 84 -20.27 -24.10 -6.30
N SER A 85 -19.25 -23.85 -5.46
CA SER A 85 -18.88 -24.73 -4.35
C SER A 85 -18.35 -23.90 -3.18
N PRO A 86 -18.72 -24.22 -1.93
CA PRO A 86 -18.12 -23.60 -0.73
C PRO A 86 -16.64 -23.91 -0.56
N ALA A 87 -16.13 -24.96 -1.21
CA ALA A 87 -14.71 -25.32 -1.21
C ALA A 87 -13.87 -24.51 -2.20
N THR A 88 -14.52 -23.70 -3.07
CA THR A 88 -13.82 -22.90 -4.06
C THR A 88 -13.58 -21.50 -3.47
N TYR A 89 -12.35 -21.22 -3.10
CA TYR A 89 -11.88 -19.89 -2.78
C TYR A 89 -11.10 -19.30 -3.97
N TRP A 90 -10.32 -18.27 -3.75
CA TRP A 90 -9.49 -17.65 -4.80
C TRP A 90 -8.33 -18.58 -5.21
N ASP A 91 -7.75 -18.30 -6.35
CA ASP A 91 -6.53 -18.96 -6.83
C ASP A 91 -5.31 -18.43 -6.03
N VAL A 92 -4.66 -19.31 -5.26
CA VAL A 92 -3.46 -19.00 -4.46
C VAL A 92 -2.26 -19.02 -5.39
N ARG A 93 -1.87 -17.84 -5.88
CA ARG A 93 -0.81 -17.72 -6.89
C ARG A 93 0.53 -17.36 -6.26
N ALA A 94 1.51 -18.26 -6.43
CA ALA A 94 2.89 -18.02 -6.00
C ALA A 94 3.69 -17.26 -7.06
N LEU A 95 4.40 -16.20 -6.64
CA LEU A 95 5.34 -15.46 -7.48
C LEU A 95 6.72 -16.14 -7.40
N HIS A 96 7.35 -16.40 -8.55
CA HIS A 96 8.73 -16.84 -8.69
C HIS A 96 9.51 -15.87 -9.57
N GLU A 97 10.67 -15.44 -9.11
CA GLU A 97 11.49 -14.43 -9.79
C GLU A 97 12.99 -14.58 -9.57
N ASP A 98 13.39 -15.67 -8.90
CA ASP A 98 14.79 -15.93 -8.62
C ASP A 98 15.49 -16.47 -9.89
N PRO A 99 16.63 -15.89 -10.31
CA PRO A 99 17.35 -16.32 -11.51
C PRO A 99 18.03 -17.68 -11.36
N ASP A 100 18.17 -18.21 -10.15
CA ASP A 100 18.69 -19.56 -9.93
C ASP A 100 17.61 -20.59 -10.32
N ALA A 101 17.80 -21.22 -11.47
CA ALA A 101 16.83 -22.14 -12.05
C ALA A 101 16.61 -23.40 -11.20
N GLU A 102 17.67 -23.96 -10.57
CA GLU A 102 17.56 -25.15 -9.72
C GLU A 102 16.77 -24.84 -8.44
N PHE A 103 17.12 -23.71 -7.79
CA PHE A 103 16.38 -23.23 -6.62
C PHE A 103 14.92 -22.94 -6.98
N THR A 104 14.68 -22.22 -8.07
CA THR A 104 13.33 -21.85 -8.50
C THR A 104 12.49 -23.07 -8.84
N HIS A 105 13.03 -24.06 -9.53
CA HIS A 105 12.35 -25.34 -9.79
C HIS A 105 11.92 -26.01 -8.48
N ALA A 106 12.83 -26.15 -7.52
CA ALA A 106 12.54 -26.76 -6.23
C ALA A 106 11.42 -26.00 -5.49
N GLN A 107 11.43 -24.66 -5.53
CA GLN A 107 10.40 -23.84 -4.89
C GLN A 107 9.05 -23.90 -5.62
N VAL A 108 9.03 -23.97 -6.94
CA VAL A 108 7.81 -24.17 -7.76
C VAL A 108 7.09 -25.44 -7.32
N LEU A 109 7.80 -26.57 -7.29
CA LEU A 109 7.22 -27.84 -6.88
C LEU A 109 6.78 -27.83 -5.40
N ALA A 110 7.60 -27.25 -4.51
CA ALA A 110 7.28 -27.14 -3.10
C ALA A 110 6.02 -26.28 -2.85
N ASP A 111 5.86 -25.17 -3.58
CA ASP A 111 4.69 -24.30 -3.44
C ASP A 111 3.41 -25.01 -3.92
N LEU A 112 3.44 -25.69 -5.07
CA LEU A 112 2.29 -26.45 -5.58
C LEU A 112 1.92 -27.63 -4.67
N GLN A 113 2.90 -28.38 -4.19
CA GLN A 113 2.66 -29.51 -3.27
C GLN A 113 2.11 -29.06 -1.90
N ARG A 114 2.30 -27.80 -1.53
CA ARG A 114 1.93 -27.27 -0.21
C ARG A 114 0.82 -26.21 -0.27
N GLY A 115 0.02 -26.23 -1.33
CA GLY A 115 -1.25 -25.51 -1.40
C GLY A 115 -1.30 -24.26 -2.27
N ALA A 116 -0.22 -23.87 -2.96
CA ALA A 116 -0.36 -22.94 -4.09
C ALA A 116 -1.15 -23.66 -5.20
N THR A 117 -2.06 -22.94 -5.84
CA THR A 117 -2.91 -23.51 -6.89
C THR A 117 -2.51 -23.04 -8.28
N SER A 118 -1.67 -22.01 -8.39
CA SER A 118 -1.14 -21.50 -9.65
C SER A 118 0.19 -20.78 -9.48
N LEU A 119 0.85 -20.52 -10.60
CA LEU A 119 2.17 -19.92 -10.67
C LEU A 119 2.16 -18.60 -11.42
N TRP A 120 3.00 -17.68 -10.97
CA TRP A 120 3.38 -16.48 -11.70
C TRP A 120 4.91 -16.40 -11.74
N LEU A 121 5.49 -16.51 -12.95
CA LEU A 121 6.91 -16.42 -13.15
C LEU A 121 7.28 -15.06 -13.76
N ARG A 122 8.19 -14.33 -13.12
CA ARG A 122 8.76 -13.11 -13.66
C ARG A 122 10.00 -13.46 -14.48
N ILE A 123 9.96 -13.13 -15.75
CA ILE A 123 11.00 -13.41 -16.75
C ILE A 123 11.73 -12.11 -17.05
N GLY A 124 13.04 -12.15 -17.21
CA GLY A 124 13.81 -10.98 -17.60
C GLY A 124 15.26 -11.00 -17.13
N ALA A 125 16.01 -9.97 -17.49
CA ALA A 125 17.43 -9.86 -17.17
C ALA A 125 17.73 -9.81 -15.66
N ASP A 126 16.78 -9.34 -14.85
CA ASP A 126 16.87 -9.25 -13.39
C ASP A 126 16.04 -10.34 -12.67
N ALA A 127 15.63 -11.39 -13.40
CA ALA A 127 14.77 -12.45 -12.91
C ALA A 127 15.11 -13.80 -13.60
N ILE A 128 14.10 -14.66 -13.78
CA ILE A 128 14.22 -15.95 -14.46
C ILE A 128 14.59 -15.73 -15.93
N ALA A 129 15.59 -16.45 -16.45
CA ALA A 129 15.89 -16.43 -17.88
C ALA A 129 14.79 -17.20 -18.66
N ALA A 130 14.40 -16.69 -19.82
CA ALA A 130 13.36 -17.32 -20.65
C ALA A 130 13.72 -18.77 -21.05
N ASP A 131 14.99 -19.04 -21.29
CA ASP A 131 15.49 -20.36 -21.70
C ASP A 131 15.42 -21.40 -20.56
N ASP A 132 15.41 -20.97 -19.31
CA ASP A 132 15.32 -21.86 -18.14
C ASP A 132 13.89 -22.26 -17.82
N LEU A 133 12.88 -21.64 -18.44
CA LEU A 133 11.47 -21.82 -18.07
C LEU A 133 11.02 -23.28 -18.16
N VAL A 134 11.46 -24.01 -19.18
CA VAL A 134 11.10 -25.42 -19.38
C VAL A 134 11.69 -26.29 -18.27
N ALA A 135 12.93 -26.05 -17.87
CA ALA A 135 13.58 -26.78 -16.77
C ALA A 135 12.95 -26.44 -15.42
N ILE A 136 12.62 -25.19 -15.18
CA ILE A 136 11.94 -24.73 -13.95
C ILE A 136 10.55 -25.37 -13.80
N LEU A 137 9.84 -25.56 -14.91
CA LEU A 137 8.49 -26.13 -14.92
C LEU A 137 8.46 -27.67 -15.13
N ASP A 138 9.60 -28.35 -15.09
CA ASP A 138 9.63 -29.81 -15.18
C ASP A 138 8.81 -30.43 -14.02
N GLY A 139 7.94 -31.39 -14.35
CA GLY A 139 7.00 -32.00 -13.40
C GLY A 139 5.77 -31.17 -13.04
N VAL A 140 5.59 -29.97 -13.60
CA VAL A 140 4.37 -29.18 -13.44
C VAL A 140 3.34 -29.59 -14.50
N GLU A 141 2.10 -29.88 -14.06
CA GLU A 141 0.99 -30.23 -14.94
C GLU A 141 0.12 -28.98 -15.25
N PRO A 142 0.21 -28.39 -16.46
CA PRO A 142 -0.51 -27.13 -16.79
C PRO A 142 -2.03 -27.27 -16.83
N ASP A 143 -2.55 -28.48 -16.98
CA ASP A 143 -3.99 -28.75 -16.89
C ASP A 143 -4.54 -28.58 -15.47
N LEU A 144 -3.68 -28.74 -14.45
CA LEU A 144 -4.03 -28.61 -13.03
C LEU A 144 -3.67 -27.24 -12.48
N ALA A 145 -2.47 -26.75 -12.76
CA ALA A 145 -1.94 -25.50 -12.22
C ALA A 145 -1.86 -24.42 -13.32
N PRO A 146 -2.71 -23.38 -13.29
CA PRO A 146 -2.58 -22.25 -14.19
C PRO A 146 -1.21 -21.58 -14.07
N ILE A 147 -0.58 -21.23 -15.21
CA ILE A 147 0.75 -20.60 -15.23
C ILE A 147 0.65 -19.25 -15.93
N SER A 148 1.19 -18.23 -15.30
CA SER A 148 1.28 -16.87 -15.86
C SER A 148 2.73 -16.42 -15.90
N VAL A 149 3.09 -15.66 -16.92
CA VAL A 149 4.38 -14.97 -17.00
C VAL A 149 4.20 -13.45 -16.97
N SER A 150 5.27 -12.75 -16.70
CA SER A 150 5.40 -11.32 -16.93
C SER A 150 6.87 -10.97 -17.18
N SER A 151 7.13 -9.90 -17.92
CA SER A 151 8.47 -9.37 -18.11
C SER A 151 8.47 -7.85 -18.04
N ALA A 152 9.55 -7.29 -17.53
CA ALA A 152 9.77 -5.86 -17.49
C ALA A 152 10.59 -5.35 -18.69
N ASP A 153 11.13 -6.26 -19.50
CA ASP A 153 12.03 -5.97 -20.63
C ASP A 153 11.63 -6.70 -21.93
N ASP A 154 11.37 -8.02 -21.90
CA ASP A 154 10.98 -8.80 -23.09
C ASP A 154 9.70 -9.64 -22.84
N GLN A 155 8.54 -8.97 -22.95
CA GLN A 155 7.24 -9.65 -22.79
C GLN A 155 6.98 -10.68 -23.89
N LEU A 156 7.44 -10.43 -25.13
CA LEU A 156 7.25 -11.35 -26.24
C LEU A 156 8.10 -12.60 -26.11
N GLY A 157 9.34 -12.47 -25.61
CA GLY A 157 10.19 -13.61 -25.29
C GLY A 157 9.61 -14.46 -24.16
N ALA A 158 9.13 -13.84 -23.09
CA ALA A 158 8.46 -14.53 -21.99
C ALA A 158 7.21 -15.30 -22.47
N ALA A 159 6.38 -14.66 -23.29
CA ALA A 159 5.19 -15.30 -23.86
C ALA A 159 5.55 -16.50 -24.76
N ARG A 160 6.57 -16.36 -25.62
CA ARG A 160 7.07 -17.46 -26.47
C ARG A 160 7.54 -18.63 -25.64
N ALA A 161 8.32 -18.40 -24.59
CA ALA A 161 8.81 -19.45 -23.70
C ALA A 161 7.66 -20.21 -23.03
N LEU A 162 6.63 -19.52 -22.54
CA LEU A 162 5.46 -20.17 -21.94
C LEU A 162 4.65 -20.97 -22.95
N VAL A 163 4.41 -20.43 -24.15
CA VAL A 163 3.71 -21.17 -25.23
C VAL A 163 4.50 -22.40 -25.66
N ALA A 164 5.83 -22.31 -25.75
CA ALA A 164 6.69 -23.46 -26.06
C ALA A 164 6.55 -24.55 -24.98
N PHE A 165 6.53 -24.17 -23.71
CA PHE A 165 6.29 -25.12 -22.61
C PHE A 165 4.91 -25.78 -22.71
N PHE A 166 3.82 -25.04 -22.95
CA PHE A 166 2.48 -25.62 -23.11
C PHE A 166 2.40 -26.60 -24.28
N LYS A 167 3.05 -26.27 -25.40
CA LYS A 167 3.10 -27.19 -26.56
C LYS A 167 3.93 -28.45 -26.27
N ALA A 168 5.04 -28.31 -25.59
CA ALA A 168 5.91 -29.44 -25.23
C ALA A 168 5.28 -30.37 -24.18
N SER A 169 4.51 -29.82 -23.23
CA SER A 169 3.80 -30.63 -22.22
C SER A 169 2.64 -31.46 -22.77
N GLY A 170 2.12 -31.13 -23.96
CA GLY A 170 0.95 -31.77 -24.53
C GLY A 170 -0.35 -31.55 -23.75
N ALA A 171 -0.41 -30.54 -22.90
CA ALA A 171 -1.56 -30.19 -22.08
C ALA A 171 -2.78 -29.82 -22.95
N ALA A 172 -3.90 -30.50 -22.73
CA ALA A 172 -5.12 -30.29 -23.51
C ALA A 172 -5.94 -29.08 -23.02
N ASN A 173 -5.82 -28.77 -21.73
CA ASN A 173 -6.60 -27.72 -21.06
C ASN A 173 -5.70 -26.75 -20.28
N ALA A 174 -4.54 -26.42 -20.85
CA ALA A 174 -3.63 -25.46 -20.24
C ALA A 174 -4.34 -24.14 -19.92
N ARG A 175 -4.09 -23.62 -18.74
CA ARG A 175 -4.67 -22.36 -18.25
C ARG A 175 -3.58 -21.41 -17.82
N GLY A 176 -3.81 -20.11 -17.95
CA GLY A 176 -2.83 -19.14 -17.52
C GLY A 176 -2.96 -17.79 -18.21
N ASN A 177 -1.81 -17.07 -18.26
CA ASN A 177 -1.75 -15.77 -18.90
C ASN A 177 -0.34 -15.50 -19.48
N LEU A 178 -0.29 -15.02 -20.73
CA LEU A 178 0.98 -14.71 -21.40
C LEU A 178 1.62 -13.39 -20.93
N GLY A 179 0.88 -12.56 -20.19
CA GLY A 179 1.42 -11.38 -19.53
C GLY A 179 1.74 -10.19 -20.45
N LEU A 180 1.18 -10.15 -21.65
CA LEU A 180 1.42 -9.06 -22.58
C LEU A 180 0.71 -7.78 -22.12
N ASP A 181 1.46 -6.70 -21.97
CA ASP A 181 0.97 -5.37 -21.60
C ASP A 181 1.93 -4.28 -22.11
N ALA A 182 1.74 -3.87 -23.35
CA ALA A 182 2.61 -2.86 -23.99
C ALA A 182 2.54 -1.49 -23.28
N LEU A 183 1.41 -1.13 -22.67
CA LEU A 183 1.25 0.13 -21.94
C LEU A 183 1.96 0.10 -20.57
N ALA A 184 1.90 -1.01 -19.86
CA ALA A 184 2.67 -1.17 -18.63
C ALA A 184 4.19 -1.27 -18.90
N LEU A 185 4.58 -1.90 -20.02
CA LEU A 185 5.99 -1.90 -20.45
C LEU A 185 6.46 -0.47 -20.74
N ALA A 186 5.69 0.29 -21.53
CA ALA A 186 5.96 1.70 -21.81
C ALA A 186 6.06 2.54 -20.52
N ALA A 187 5.15 2.33 -19.56
CA ALA A 187 5.20 2.99 -18.26
C ALA A 187 6.50 2.68 -17.49
N ARG A 188 7.03 1.45 -17.58
CA ARG A 188 8.27 1.02 -16.92
C ARG A 188 9.52 1.53 -17.63
N THR A 189 9.53 1.48 -18.97
CA THR A 189 10.73 1.81 -19.77
C THR A 189 10.83 3.28 -20.13
N GLY A 190 9.72 3.99 -20.22
CA GLY A 190 9.63 5.34 -20.77
C GLY A 190 9.65 5.38 -22.29
N GLU A 191 9.60 4.22 -22.95
CA GLU A 191 9.51 4.10 -24.40
C GLU A 191 8.08 4.28 -24.90
N ALA A 192 7.92 4.56 -26.20
CA ALA A 192 6.59 4.63 -26.79
C ALA A 192 5.95 3.22 -26.80
N PRO A 193 4.64 3.08 -26.45
CA PRO A 193 3.98 1.79 -26.45
C PRO A 193 3.82 1.25 -27.87
N ASP A 194 4.16 -0.03 -28.06
CA ASP A 194 3.88 -0.77 -29.30
C ASP A 194 2.74 -1.78 -29.06
N LEU A 195 1.58 -1.47 -29.60
CA LEU A 195 0.39 -2.31 -29.51
C LEU A 195 0.31 -3.35 -30.64
N GLY A 196 1.09 -3.19 -31.72
CA GLY A 196 0.90 -3.93 -32.97
C GLY A 196 1.03 -5.45 -32.87
N ALA A 197 1.84 -5.97 -31.97
CA ALA A 197 2.03 -7.42 -31.81
C ALA A 197 0.90 -8.11 -31.02
N GLN A 198 0.09 -7.38 -30.24
CA GLN A 198 -0.85 -7.97 -29.28
C GLN A 198 -2.01 -8.72 -29.96
N ALA A 199 -2.51 -8.21 -31.08
CA ALA A 199 -3.63 -8.82 -31.80
C ALA A 199 -3.29 -10.23 -32.32
N GLU A 200 -2.07 -10.44 -32.84
CA GLU A 200 -1.62 -11.75 -33.32
C GLU A 200 -1.58 -12.78 -32.16
N TRP A 201 -1.07 -12.36 -30.99
CA TRP A 201 -1.03 -13.21 -29.80
C TRP A 201 -2.42 -13.54 -29.26
N VAL A 202 -3.36 -12.59 -29.30
CA VAL A 202 -4.75 -12.83 -28.93
C VAL A 202 -5.40 -13.82 -29.88
N GLN A 203 -5.21 -13.67 -31.20
CA GLN A 203 -5.74 -14.60 -32.20
C GLN A 203 -5.15 -16.00 -32.02
N ALA A 204 -3.84 -16.12 -31.83
CA ALA A 204 -3.17 -17.40 -31.58
C ALA A 204 -3.66 -18.05 -30.27
N SER A 205 -3.82 -17.27 -29.20
CA SER A 205 -4.33 -17.79 -27.92
C SER A 205 -5.76 -18.31 -28.05
N LEU A 206 -6.64 -17.57 -28.71
CA LEU A 206 -8.03 -17.99 -28.96
C LEU A 206 -8.12 -19.29 -29.78
N ALA A 207 -7.20 -19.48 -30.75
CA ALA A 207 -7.20 -20.62 -31.65
C ALA A 207 -6.54 -21.88 -31.04
N GLU A 208 -5.41 -21.71 -30.35
CA GLU A 208 -4.54 -22.81 -29.94
C GLU A 208 -4.57 -23.11 -28.44
N LEU A 209 -4.85 -22.09 -27.60
CA LEU A 209 -4.77 -22.17 -26.14
C LEU A 209 -5.98 -21.48 -25.48
N PRO A 210 -7.22 -21.97 -25.69
CA PRO A 210 -8.46 -21.28 -25.30
C PRO A 210 -8.58 -21.03 -23.78
N GLY A 211 -7.83 -21.73 -22.95
CA GLY A 211 -7.74 -21.54 -21.49
C GLY A 211 -6.70 -20.50 -21.05
N VAL A 212 -5.88 -19.97 -21.99
CA VAL A 212 -4.79 -19.03 -21.70
C VAL A 212 -5.18 -17.64 -22.21
N ARG A 213 -5.08 -16.65 -21.35
CA ARG A 213 -5.28 -15.23 -21.72
C ARG A 213 -3.99 -14.65 -22.27
N ALA A 214 -4.09 -13.84 -23.32
CA ALA A 214 -2.91 -13.19 -23.87
C ALA A 214 -2.52 -11.91 -23.09
N LEU A 215 -3.53 -11.13 -22.70
CA LEU A 215 -3.32 -9.78 -22.18
C LEU A 215 -3.44 -9.70 -20.66
N THR A 216 -2.56 -8.90 -20.06
CA THR A 216 -2.68 -8.40 -18.70
C THR A 216 -2.80 -6.89 -18.73
N VAL A 217 -3.73 -6.32 -18.00
CA VAL A 217 -3.71 -4.91 -17.62
C VAL A 217 -3.02 -4.83 -16.26
N ASP A 218 -1.70 -4.56 -16.28
CA ASP A 218 -0.85 -4.55 -15.09
C ASP A 218 -0.78 -3.15 -14.46
N VAL A 219 -1.46 -2.97 -13.34
CA VAL A 219 -1.50 -1.70 -12.61
C VAL A 219 -0.31 -1.54 -11.65
N LEU A 220 0.48 -2.59 -11.42
CA LEU A 220 1.58 -2.56 -10.45
C LEU A 220 2.66 -1.50 -10.77
N PRO A 221 3.05 -1.19 -12.03
CA PRO A 221 3.99 -0.12 -12.30
C PRO A 221 3.52 1.24 -11.79
N TYR A 222 2.23 1.50 -11.91
CA TYR A 222 1.63 2.77 -11.46
C TYR A 222 1.52 2.83 -9.93
N ASP A 223 1.07 1.74 -9.27
CA ASP A 223 1.05 1.65 -7.81
C ASP A 223 2.45 1.82 -7.22
N ASN A 224 3.44 1.10 -7.76
CA ASN A 224 4.83 1.16 -7.30
C ASN A 224 5.44 2.56 -7.49
N ALA A 225 5.00 3.32 -8.50
CA ALA A 225 5.42 4.71 -8.68
C ALA A 225 4.67 5.70 -7.79
N GLY A 226 3.61 5.26 -7.09
CA GLY A 226 2.86 6.06 -6.14
C GLY A 226 1.46 6.49 -6.58
N ALA A 227 0.87 5.90 -7.61
CA ALA A 227 -0.50 6.18 -8.03
C ALA A 227 -1.49 6.05 -6.87
N SER A 228 -2.51 6.91 -6.87
CA SER A 228 -3.61 6.86 -5.92
C SER A 228 -4.60 5.73 -6.22
N ASP A 229 -5.55 5.46 -5.32
CA ASP A 229 -6.57 4.43 -5.55
C ASP A 229 -7.48 4.74 -6.74
N VAL A 230 -7.84 6.01 -6.91
CA VAL A 230 -8.63 6.51 -8.05
C VAL A 230 -7.85 6.39 -9.35
N ASP A 231 -6.58 6.78 -9.35
CA ASP A 231 -5.73 6.74 -10.53
C ASP A 231 -5.48 5.30 -11.00
N GLN A 232 -5.25 4.37 -10.08
CA GLN A 232 -5.07 2.95 -10.42
C GLN A 232 -6.28 2.37 -11.16
N VAL A 233 -7.50 2.64 -10.69
CA VAL A 233 -8.72 2.18 -11.37
C VAL A 233 -8.90 2.88 -12.72
N ALA A 234 -8.65 4.18 -12.79
CA ALA A 234 -8.77 4.94 -14.03
C ALA A 234 -7.78 4.47 -15.09
N PHE A 235 -6.51 4.23 -14.70
CA PHE A 235 -5.47 3.71 -15.60
C PHE A 235 -5.78 2.29 -16.06
N ALA A 236 -6.32 1.44 -15.17
CA ALA A 236 -6.75 0.10 -15.54
C ALA A 236 -7.85 0.13 -16.62
N ILE A 237 -8.87 0.97 -16.43
CA ILE A 237 -9.97 1.10 -17.40
C ILE A 237 -9.46 1.69 -18.72
N ALA A 238 -8.63 2.76 -18.68
CA ALA A 238 -8.09 3.40 -19.87
C ALA A 238 -7.18 2.45 -20.67
N THR A 239 -6.35 1.66 -19.99
CA THR A 239 -5.51 0.61 -20.62
C THR A 239 -6.38 -0.45 -21.26
N GLY A 240 -7.38 -0.98 -20.55
CA GLY A 240 -8.30 -1.97 -21.11
C GLY A 240 -9.05 -1.45 -22.34
N VAL A 241 -9.53 -0.20 -22.31
CA VAL A 241 -10.21 0.42 -23.46
C VAL A 241 -9.26 0.62 -24.64
N ALA A 242 -8.00 0.99 -24.40
CA ALA A 242 -6.99 1.09 -25.46
C ALA A 242 -6.81 -0.27 -26.16
N TYR A 243 -6.71 -1.36 -25.39
CA TYR A 243 -6.60 -2.71 -25.95
C TYR A 243 -7.86 -3.16 -26.69
N LEU A 244 -9.05 -2.84 -26.19
CA LEU A 244 -10.29 -3.16 -26.92
C LEU A 244 -10.32 -2.50 -28.29
N ARG A 245 -9.93 -1.23 -28.41
CA ARG A 245 -9.88 -0.51 -29.69
C ARG A 245 -8.88 -1.11 -30.66
N ASP A 246 -7.69 -1.45 -30.16
CA ASP A 246 -6.64 -2.07 -30.97
C ASP A 246 -7.09 -3.43 -31.52
N LEU A 247 -7.65 -4.28 -30.64
CA LEU A 247 -8.15 -5.59 -31.01
C LEU A 247 -9.37 -5.53 -31.96
N GLU A 248 -10.27 -4.57 -31.75
CA GLU A 248 -11.41 -4.35 -32.68
C GLU A 248 -10.92 -3.91 -34.08
N ALA A 249 -9.90 -3.02 -34.13
CA ALA A 249 -9.28 -2.61 -35.39
C ALA A 249 -8.61 -3.79 -36.12
N ALA A 250 -8.15 -4.80 -35.39
CA ALA A 250 -7.60 -6.05 -35.92
C ALA A 250 -8.69 -7.11 -36.21
N GLY A 251 -9.96 -6.77 -36.08
CA GLY A 251 -11.09 -7.67 -36.38
C GLY A 251 -11.47 -8.66 -35.28
N ILE A 252 -10.97 -8.48 -34.09
CA ILE A 252 -11.33 -9.32 -32.92
C ILE A 252 -12.59 -8.73 -32.28
N SER A 253 -13.60 -9.58 -32.08
CA SER A 253 -14.88 -9.11 -31.51
C SER A 253 -14.67 -8.63 -30.05
N PRO A 254 -15.47 -7.65 -29.56
CA PRO A 254 -15.40 -7.20 -28.17
C PRO A 254 -15.50 -8.33 -27.15
N SER A 255 -16.33 -9.34 -27.39
CA SER A 255 -16.48 -10.50 -26.49
C SER A 255 -15.20 -11.33 -26.39
N HIS A 256 -14.54 -11.57 -27.52
CA HIS A 256 -13.26 -12.25 -27.53
C HIS A 256 -12.17 -11.41 -26.86
N ALA A 257 -12.11 -10.11 -27.14
CA ALA A 257 -11.16 -9.20 -26.49
C ALA A 257 -11.33 -9.18 -24.95
N PHE A 258 -12.58 -9.10 -24.46
CA PHE A 258 -12.88 -9.18 -23.03
C PHE A 258 -12.40 -10.50 -22.40
N SER A 259 -12.59 -11.63 -23.10
CA SER A 259 -12.15 -12.94 -22.60
C SER A 259 -10.63 -13.06 -22.45
N GLN A 260 -9.86 -12.23 -23.14
CA GLN A 260 -8.40 -12.28 -23.17
C GLN A 260 -7.72 -11.36 -22.17
N ILE A 261 -8.46 -10.51 -21.46
CA ILE A 261 -7.90 -9.53 -20.52
C ILE A 261 -7.97 -10.06 -19.09
N LEU A 262 -6.85 -9.96 -18.39
CA LEU A 262 -6.69 -10.11 -16.94
C LEU A 262 -6.27 -8.76 -16.34
N PHE A 263 -6.89 -8.33 -15.26
CA PHE A 263 -6.46 -7.15 -14.50
C PHE A 263 -5.55 -7.59 -13.35
N ARG A 264 -4.31 -7.13 -13.34
CA ARG A 264 -3.40 -7.31 -12.20
C ARG A 264 -3.33 -6.00 -11.43
N VAL A 265 -3.82 -6.02 -10.19
CA VAL A 265 -4.00 -4.82 -9.35
C VAL A 265 -3.32 -5.00 -8.00
N SER A 266 -2.86 -3.91 -7.40
CA SER A 266 -2.31 -3.95 -6.05
C SER A 266 -3.42 -3.97 -5.00
N VAL A 267 -3.11 -4.50 -3.81
CA VAL A 267 -3.89 -4.35 -2.58
C VAL A 267 -2.94 -4.04 -1.43
N ASN A 268 -3.36 -3.24 -0.46
CA ASN A 268 -2.49 -2.80 0.61
C ASN A 268 -3.17 -2.91 1.99
N ALA A 269 -2.49 -2.47 3.03
CA ALA A 269 -2.99 -2.55 4.41
C ALA A 269 -4.15 -1.58 4.71
N ASP A 270 -4.51 -0.66 3.82
CA ASP A 270 -5.80 0.02 3.87
C ASP A 270 -6.86 -0.90 3.26
N GLN A 271 -7.43 -1.75 4.12
CA GLN A 271 -8.32 -2.84 3.68
C GLN A 271 -9.58 -2.33 2.98
N PHE A 272 -10.17 -1.22 3.45
CA PHE A 272 -11.45 -0.76 2.92
C PHE A 272 -11.31 -0.08 1.57
N THR A 273 -10.24 0.70 1.35
CA THR A 273 -9.94 1.25 0.02
C THR A 273 -9.56 0.16 -0.96
N SER A 274 -8.79 -0.86 -0.53
CA SER A 274 -8.43 -2.02 -1.36
C SER A 274 -9.67 -2.84 -1.77
N ILE A 275 -10.58 -3.14 -0.84
CA ILE A 275 -11.86 -3.81 -1.13
C ILE A 275 -12.68 -2.99 -2.14
N SER A 276 -12.83 -1.68 -1.87
CA SER A 276 -13.63 -0.78 -2.71
C SER A 276 -13.03 -0.61 -4.10
N ARG A 277 -11.70 -0.61 -4.25
CA ARG A 277 -10.98 -0.52 -5.53
C ARG A 277 -11.27 -1.73 -6.42
N LEU A 278 -11.20 -2.95 -5.90
CA LEU A 278 -11.55 -4.16 -6.64
C LEU A 278 -13.01 -4.15 -7.09
N ARG A 279 -13.92 -3.74 -6.22
CA ARG A 279 -15.36 -3.63 -6.50
C ARG A 279 -15.65 -2.54 -7.55
N ALA A 280 -15.02 -1.37 -7.44
CA ALA A 280 -15.16 -0.27 -8.39
C ALA A 280 -14.63 -0.64 -9.78
N LEU A 281 -13.47 -1.28 -9.87
CA LEU A 281 -12.89 -1.73 -11.13
C LEU A 281 -13.84 -2.68 -11.89
N ARG A 282 -14.39 -3.70 -11.21
CA ARG A 282 -15.36 -4.63 -11.83
C ARG A 282 -16.59 -3.89 -12.36
N ARG A 283 -17.14 -2.99 -11.56
CA ARG A 283 -18.32 -2.20 -11.94
C ARG A 283 -18.05 -1.33 -13.16
N LEU A 284 -16.92 -0.63 -13.20
CA LEU A 284 -16.59 0.25 -14.31
C LEU A 284 -16.24 -0.53 -15.58
N TRP A 285 -15.53 -1.67 -15.45
CA TRP A 285 -15.26 -2.55 -16.57
C TRP A 285 -16.54 -3.16 -17.16
N ALA A 286 -17.48 -3.56 -16.32
CA ALA A 286 -18.78 -4.02 -16.78
C ALA A 286 -19.53 -2.95 -17.57
N ARG A 287 -19.41 -1.67 -17.19
CA ARG A 287 -19.97 -0.54 -17.96
C ARG A 287 -19.27 -0.38 -19.31
N VAL A 288 -17.96 -0.53 -19.37
CA VAL A 288 -17.22 -0.57 -20.66
C VAL A 288 -17.75 -1.69 -21.54
N GLY A 289 -17.92 -2.91 -21.00
CA GLY A 289 -18.49 -4.03 -21.74
C GLY A 289 -19.90 -3.80 -22.25
N GLU A 290 -20.74 -3.15 -21.45
CA GLU A 290 -22.10 -2.79 -21.84
C GLU A 290 -22.11 -1.87 -23.07
N VAL A 291 -21.32 -0.80 -23.06
CA VAL A 291 -21.26 0.16 -24.18
C VAL A 291 -20.52 -0.39 -25.40
N SER A 292 -19.65 -1.40 -25.20
CA SER A 292 -18.97 -2.12 -26.30
C SER A 292 -19.77 -3.29 -26.86
N GLY A 293 -21.02 -3.50 -26.42
CA GLY A 293 -21.89 -4.56 -26.94
C GLY A 293 -21.51 -5.98 -26.47
N VAL A 294 -20.72 -6.13 -25.40
CA VAL A 294 -20.40 -7.44 -24.82
C VAL A 294 -21.66 -8.01 -24.14
N PRO A 295 -22.01 -9.29 -24.35
CA PRO A 295 -23.14 -9.93 -23.66
C PRO A 295 -23.03 -9.87 -22.14
N ASP A 296 -24.15 -9.71 -21.42
CA ASP A 296 -24.22 -9.51 -19.98
C ASP A 296 -23.31 -10.47 -19.18
N GLY A 297 -23.41 -11.76 -19.45
CA GLY A 297 -22.64 -12.78 -18.72
C GLY A 297 -21.12 -12.76 -18.96
N ALA A 298 -20.63 -11.99 -19.96
CA ALA A 298 -19.22 -11.91 -20.33
C ALA A 298 -18.55 -10.58 -19.91
N ARG A 299 -19.26 -9.68 -19.20
CA ARG A 299 -18.75 -8.35 -18.80
C ARG A 299 -17.91 -8.35 -17.52
N GLY A 300 -17.74 -9.48 -16.87
CA GLY A 300 -16.97 -9.58 -15.62
C GLY A 300 -15.48 -9.33 -15.82
N ALA A 301 -14.85 -8.59 -14.90
CA ALA A 301 -13.41 -8.39 -14.88
C ALA A 301 -12.74 -9.49 -14.02
N VAL A 302 -11.89 -10.32 -14.62
CA VAL A 302 -11.05 -11.24 -13.87
C VAL A 302 -9.87 -10.48 -13.27
N GLN A 303 -9.70 -10.56 -11.93
CA GLN A 303 -8.72 -9.77 -11.19
C GLN A 303 -7.72 -10.66 -10.46
N GLN A 304 -6.42 -10.39 -10.69
CA GLN A 304 -5.33 -10.84 -9.85
C GLN A 304 -4.96 -9.70 -8.89
N ALA A 305 -5.21 -9.89 -7.61
CA ALA A 305 -4.77 -8.96 -6.58
C ALA A 305 -3.38 -9.37 -6.08
N VAL A 306 -2.46 -8.41 -6.03
CA VAL A 306 -1.09 -8.58 -5.52
C VAL A 306 -0.89 -7.66 -4.33
N THR A 307 -0.36 -8.15 -3.22
CA THR A 307 -0.04 -7.28 -2.08
C THR A 307 1.00 -6.24 -2.51
N SER A 308 0.73 -4.96 -2.22
CA SER A 308 1.51 -3.84 -2.75
C SER A 308 2.98 -3.89 -2.28
N TRP A 309 3.91 -3.85 -3.22
CA TRP A 309 5.33 -3.70 -2.92
C TRP A 309 5.62 -2.33 -2.27
N ARG A 310 4.88 -1.30 -2.64
CA ARG A 310 5.02 0.06 -2.08
C ARG A 310 4.81 0.11 -0.56
N MET A 311 3.93 -0.73 0.00
CA MET A 311 3.67 -0.76 1.45
C MET A 311 4.72 -1.54 2.25
N VAL A 312 5.58 -2.35 1.58
CA VAL A 312 6.57 -3.20 2.25
C VAL A 312 7.70 -2.32 2.80
N THR A 313 8.14 -2.61 4.02
CA THR A 313 9.24 -1.89 4.68
C THR A 313 10.47 -2.78 4.80
N ARG A 314 11.66 -2.16 4.68
CA ARG A 314 12.93 -2.82 4.99
C ARG A 314 13.11 -2.89 6.52
N ASP A 315 12.84 -1.77 7.20
CA ASP A 315 12.91 -1.70 8.64
C ASP A 315 11.68 -2.36 9.27
N ASP A 316 11.88 -3.12 10.33
CA ASP A 316 10.89 -3.98 10.99
C ASP A 316 10.09 -4.87 9.99
N PRO A 317 10.79 -5.73 9.21
CA PRO A 317 10.17 -6.53 8.16
C PRO A 317 9.10 -7.50 8.69
N TRP A 318 9.15 -7.85 9.97
CA TRP A 318 8.14 -8.71 10.61
C TRP A 318 6.74 -8.08 10.61
N VAL A 319 6.65 -6.75 10.64
CA VAL A 319 5.37 -6.04 10.50
C VAL A 319 4.80 -6.20 9.09
N ASN A 320 5.61 -6.53 8.08
CA ASN A 320 5.11 -6.84 6.74
C ASN A 320 4.25 -8.11 6.71
N LEU A 321 4.42 -9.05 7.66
CA LEU A 321 3.49 -10.19 7.82
C LEU A 321 2.07 -9.70 8.12
N LEU A 322 1.92 -8.71 9.01
CA LEU A 322 0.62 -8.11 9.32
C LEU A 322 0.06 -7.35 8.11
N ARG A 323 0.90 -6.55 7.43
CA ARG A 323 0.49 -5.81 6.22
C ARG A 323 0.04 -6.77 5.12
N GLY A 324 0.82 -7.84 4.86
CA GLY A 324 0.49 -8.88 3.90
C GLY A 324 -0.80 -9.63 4.25
N THR A 325 -1.03 -9.91 5.53
CA THR A 325 -2.26 -10.54 6.01
C THR A 325 -3.48 -9.67 5.76
N ILE A 326 -3.42 -8.37 6.13
CA ILE A 326 -4.54 -7.44 5.91
C ILE A 326 -4.81 -7.24 4.41
N ALA A 327 -3.76 -7.09 3.60
CA ALA A 327 -3.90 -6.93 2.16
C ALA A 327 -4.47 -8.19 1.48
N THR A 328 -4.03 -9.38 1.89
CA THR A 328 -4.59 -10.67 1.43
C THR A 328 -6.07 -10.80 1.82
N PHE A 329 -6.42 -10.45 3.06
CA PHE A 329 -7.80 -10.39 3.51
C PHE A 329 -8.63 -9.43 2.63
N ALA A 330 -8.12 -8.23 2.38
CA ALA A 330 -8.80 -7.23 1.53
C ALA A 330 -9.01 -7.74 0.09
N ALA A 331 -8.02 -8.45 -0.49
CA ALA A 331 -8.14 -9.09 -1.79
C ALA A 331 -9.27 -10.12 -1.84
N ALA A 332 -9.31 -11.00 -0.85
CA ALA A 332 -10.29 -12.07 -0.75
C ALA A 332 -11.72 -11.54 -0.53
N ILE A 333 -11.88 -10.59 0.40
CA ILE A 333 -13.17 -9.92 0.69
C ILE A 333 -13.61 -9.06 -0.50
N GLY A 334 -12.68 -8.38 -1.16
CA GLY A 334 -12.93 -7.61 -2.37
C GLY A 334 -13.29 -8.46 -3.58
N GLY A 335 -13.15 -9.79 -3.48
CA GLY A 335 -13.59 -10.76 -4.48
C GLY A 335 -12.62 -10.92 -5.65
N ALA A 336 -11.32 -10.73 -5.43
CA ALA A 336 -10.32 -11.09 -6.43
C ALA A 336 -10.36 -12.60 -6.72
N GLU A 337 -10.30 -12.98 -7.98
CA GLU A 337 -10.29 -14.39 -8.41
C GLU A 337 -8.94 -15.03 -8.15
N ILE A 338 -7.88 -14.23 -8.12
CA ILE A 338 -6.49 -14.68 -7.98
C ILE A 338 -5.80 -13.76 -6.96
N VAL A 339 -5.07 -14.33 -6.01
CA VAL A 339 -4.35 -13.55 -5.01
C VAL A 339 -2.87 -13.98 -4.97
N THR A 340 -1.99 -12.99 -4.96
CA THR A 340 -0.55 -13.17 -4.75
C THR A 340 -0.12 -12.37 -3.51
N CYS A 341 0.31 -13.05 -2.47
CA CYS A 341 0.91 -12.44 -1.29
C CYS A 341 2.43 -12.37 -1.48
N LEU A 342 3.02 -11.17 -1.44
CA LEU A 342 4.48 -11.02 -1.48
C LEU A 342 5.08 -11.46 -0.14
N PRO A 343 6.25 -12.11 -0.14
CA PRO A 343 7.00 -12.42 1.06
C PRO A 343 7.37 -11.17 1.87
N PHE A 344 7.43 -11.30 3.19
CA PHE A 344 7.61 -10.17 4.10
C PHE A 344 8.98 -9.49 3.98
N ASP A 345 9.98 -10.20 3.47
CA ASP A 345 11.36 -9.76 3.29
C ASP A 345 11.68 -9.23 1.88
N THR A 346 10.68 -9.09 1.02
CA THR A 346 10.82 -8.66 -0.39
C THR A 346 11.58 -7.34 -0.56
N ALA A 347 11.56 -6.45 0.45
CA ALA A 347 12.32 -5.19 0.42
C ALA A 347 13.83 -5.38 0.69
N TRP A 348 14.24 -6.52 1.23
CA TRP A 348 15.64 -6.85 1.50
C TRP A 348 16.33 -7.55 0.34
N GLY A 349 15.61 -8.39 -0.40
CA GLY A 349 16.20 -9.15 -1.50
C GLY A 349 15.28 -10.23 -2.06
N LEU A 350 15.89 -11.31 -2.53
CA LEU A 350 15.15 -12.49 -2.99
C LEU A 350 14.69 -13.31 -1.77
N PRO A 351 13.39 -13.69 -1.71
CA PRO A 351 12.83 -14.41 -0.59
C PRO A 351 13.36 -15.83 -0.49
N ASP A 352 13.54 -16.30 0.74
CA ASP A 352 13.90 -17.67 1.05
C ASP A 352 12.68 -18.62 1.17
N GLU A 353 12.92 -19.89 1.48
CA GLU A 353 11.85 -20.88 1.67
C GLU A 353 10.92 -20.51 2.83
N PHE A 354 11.45 -19.92 3.91
CA PHE A 354 10.65 -19.55 5.08
C PHE A 354 9.68 -18.40 4.75
N SER A 355 10.16 -17.33 4.14
CA SER A 355 9.36 -16.17 3.81
C SER A 355 8.29 -16.49 2.74
N ARG A 356 8.63 -17.32 1.75
CA ARG A 356 7.68 -17.86 0.77
C ARG A 356 6.58 -18.70 1.43
N ARG A 357 6.96 -19.58 2.35
CA ARG A 357 6.01 -20.38 3.14
C ARG A 357 5.06 -19.50 3.94
N MET A 358 5.55 -18.42 4.56
CA MET A 358 4.70 -17.49 5.30
C MET A 358 3.69 -16.81 4.38
N ALA A 359 4.11 -16.33 3.22
CA ALA A 359 3.23 -15.69 2.23
C ALA A 359 2.12 -16.64 1.74
N ARG A 360 2.46 -17.91 1.41
CA ARG A 360 1.49 -18.93 1.01
C ARG A 360 0.53 -19.27 2.14
N ASN A 361 1.06 -19.55 3.34
CA ASN A 361 0.25 -19.96 4.49
C ASN A 361 -0.71 -18.86 4.94
N THR A 362 -0.36 -17.58 4.82
CA THR A 362 -1.27 -16.46 5.07
C THR A 362 -2.57 -16.60 4.27
N GLN A 363 -2.47 -17.01 3.01
CA GLN A 363 -3.65 -17.20 2.16
C GLN A 363 -4.44 -18.45 2.57
N LEU A 364 -3.74 -19.59 2.83
CA LEU A 364 -4.40 -20.84 3.23
C LEU A 364 -5.12 -20.73 4.56
N LEU A 365 -4.53 -20.07 5.57
CA LEU A 365 -5.18 -19.80 6.85
C LEU A 365 -6.46 -18.96 6.68
N ALA A 366 -6.40 -17.94 5.83
CA ALA A 366 -7.55 -17.10 5.52
C ALA A 366 -8.67 -17.90 4.81
N ALA A 367 -8.30 -18.76 3.86
CA ALA A 367 -9.24 -19.53 3.07
C ALA A 367 -9.85 -20.71 3.84
N GLU A 368 -9.01 -21.54 4.46
CA GLU A 368 -9.41 -22.85 4.98
C GLU A 368 -9.79 -22.81 6.45
N GLU A 369 -9.07 -22.07 7.29
CA GLU A 369 -9.37 -21.96 8.71
C GLU A 369 -10.35 -20.83 9.00
N SER A 370 -10.13 -19.63 8.43
CA SER A 370 -11.03 -18.48 8.62
C SER A 370 -12.27 -18.51 7.73
N ASN A 371 -12.32 -19.41 6.74
CA ASN A 371 -13.46 -19.63 5.84
C ASN A 371 -13.90 -18.40 5.04
N ILE A 372 -13.00 -17.44 4.80
CA ILE A 372 -13.31 -16.16 4.15
C ILE A 372 -13.84 -16.35 2.72
N GLY A 373 -13.36 -17.38 2.02
CA GLY A 373 -13.74 -17.67 0.66
C GLY A 373 -15.13 -18.29 0.45
N ARG A 374 -15.88 -18.64 1.51
CA ARG A 374 -17.11 -19.46 1.40
C ARG A 374 -18.33 -18.72 0.86
N VAL A 375 -18.38 -17.40 0.96
CA VAL A 375 -19.48 -16.59 0.45
C VAL A 375 -18.98 -15.63 -0.63
N ALA A 376 -19.86 -15.27 -1.57
CA ALA A 376 -19.56 -14.24 -2.55
C ALA A 376 -19.77 -12.87 -1.92
N ASP A 377 -18.82 -11.95 -2.13
CA ASP A 377 -18.87 -10.56 -1.66
C ASP A 377 -19.27 -10.42 -0.18
N PRO A 378 -18.43 -10.91 0.76
CA PRO A 378 -18.76 -10.83 2.19
C PRO A 378 -18.90 -9.39 2.71
N ALA A 379 -18.33 -8.39 2.02
CA ALA A 379 -18.47 -6.97 2.34
C ALA A 379 -19.76 -6.34 1.79
N GLY A 380 -20.51 -7.06 0.95
CA GLY A 380 -21.74 -6.57 0.34
C GLY A 380 -22.80 -6.23 1.36
N GLY A 381 -23.39 -5.03 1.27
CA GLY A 381 -24.36 -4.50 2.22
C GLY A 381 -23.74 -3.74 3.39
N SER A 382 -22.42 -3.71 3.54
CA SER A 382 -21.77 -2.75 4.44
C SER A 382 -21.94 -1.34 3.88
N TRP A 383 -22.71 -0.50 4.54
CA TRP A 383 -23.00 0.87 4.09
C TRP A 383 -21.70 1.67 3.82
N TYR A 384 -20.69 1.47 4.66
CA TYR A 384 -19.37 2.09 4.47
C TYR A 384 -18.71 1.63 3.17
N VAL A 385 -18.63 0.31 2.94
CA VAL A 385 -17.98 -0.23 1.75
C VAL A 385 -18.74 0.13 0.47
N GLU A 386 -20.08 0.09 0.49
CA GLU A 386 -20.89 0.47 -0.67
C GLU A 386 -20.69 1.95 -1.02
N GLU A 387 -20.72 2.84 -0.03
CA GLU A 387 -20.53 4.28 -0.23
C GLU A 387 -19.11 4.59 -0.71
N LEU A 388 -18.08 3.98 -0.12
CA LEU A 388 -16.69 4.17 -0.52
C LEU A 388 -16.46 3.65 -1.94
N THR A 389 -17.05 2.51 -2.30
CA THR A 389 -17.03 1.95 -3.66
C THR A 389 -17.66 2.91 -4.67
N GLU A 390 -18.81 3.52 -4.32
CA GLU A 390 -19.52 4.48 -5.17
C GLU A 390 -18.70 5.75 -5.41
N GLN A 391 -18.14 6.34 -4.33
CA GLN A 391 -17.30 7.54 -4.43
C GLN A 391 -16.06 7.26 -5.29
N LEU A 392 -15.39 6.13 -5.07
CA LEU A 392 -14.20 5.74 -5.82
C LEU A 392 -14.54 5.50 -7.29
N ALA A 393 -15.62 4.77 -7.58
CA ALA A 393 -16.06 4.51 -8.95
C ALA A 393 -16.38 5.81 -9.71
N LYS A 394 -17.10 6.75 -9.10
CA LYS A 394 -17.41 8.05 -9.71
C LYS A 394 -16.16 8.87 -10.02
N LYS A 395 -15.23 8.96 -9.08
CA LYS A 395 -13.97 9.70 -9.29
C LYS A 395 -13.06 9.03 -10.32
N ALA A 396 -12.95 7.69 -10.28
CA ALA A 396 -12.16 6.95 -11.25
C ALA A 396 -12.75 7.06 -12.67
N TRP A 397 -14.08 7.06 -12.80
CA TRP A 397 -14.73 7.29 -14.11
C TRP A 397 -14.47 8.70 -14.64
N ALA A 398 -14.55 9.72 -13.77
CA ALA A 398 -14.21 11.09 -14.16
C ALA A 398 -12.74 11.19 -14.61
N ARG A 399 -11.80 10.59 -13.86
CA ARG A 399 -10.40 10.54 -14.23
C ARG A 399 -10.16 9.77 -15.54
N PHE A 400 -10.83 8.66 -15.74
CA PHE A 400 -10.80 7.92 -17.00
C PHE A 400 -11.27 8.79 -18.18
N THR A 401 -12.37 9.53 -18.04
CA THR A 401 -12.86 10.43 -19.10
C THR A 401 -11.89 11.58 -19.40
N GLU A 402 -11.16 12.09 -18.41
CA GLU A 402 -10.08 13.07 -18.63
C GLU A 402 -8.91 12.47 -19.43
N ILE A 403 -8.55 11.20 -19.18
CA ILE A 403 -7.52 10.48 -19.94
C ILE A 403 -7.96 10.25 -21.37
N GLU A 404 -9.21 9.82 -21.58
CA GLU A 404 -9.78 9.61 -22.90
C GLU A 404 -9.86 10.90 -23.73
N ALA A 405 -10.27 12.01 -23.11
CA ALA A 405 -10.29 13.32 -23.74
C ALA A 405 -8.88 13.82 -24.15
N ALA A 406 -7.84 13.33 -23.50
CA ALA A 406 -6.43 13.62 -23.82
C ALA A 406 -5.83 12.66 -24.86
N GLY A 407 -6.64 11.79 -25.51
CA GLY A 407 -6.21 10.84 -26.52
C GLY A 407 -5.97 9.42 -26.02
N GLY A 408 -6.47 9.08 -24.83
CA GLY A 408 -6.38 7.75 -24.21
C GLY A 408 -5.07 7.48 -23.49
N MET A 409 -4.92 6.24 -22.99
CA MET A 409 -3.81 5.88 -22.10
C MET A 409 -2.43 6.01 -22.75
N ALA A 410 -2.27 5.61 -24.02
CA ALA A 410 -1.00 5.73 -24.74
C ALA A 410 -0.55 7.19 -24.85
N SER A 411 -1.47 8.09 -25.23
CA SER A 411 -1.19 9.54 -25.28
C SER A 411 -0.89 10.11 -23.91
N ALA A 412 -1.62 9.68 -22.86
CA ALA A 412 -1.40 10.16 -21.49
C ALA A 412 -0.04 9.73 -20.92
N LEU A 413 0.47 8.55 -21.31
CA LEU A 413 1.83 8.10 -20.97
C LEU A 413 2.88 8.96 -21.67
N THR A 414 2.78 9.10 -23.01
CA THR A 414 3.81 9.80 -23.82
C THR A 414 3.83 11.31 -23.58
N SER A 415 2.70 11.92 -23.23
CA SER A 415 2.60 13.34 -22.88
C SER A 415 3.05 13.68 -21.45
N GLY A 416 3.33 12.68 -20.61
CA GLY A 416 3.67 12.88 -19.20
C GLY A 416 2.47 13.07 -18.26
N LYS A 417 1.22 13.08 -18.75
CA LYS A 417 0.02 13.27 -17.91
C LYS A 417 -0.09 12.23 -16.81
N VAL A 418 0.25 10.96 -17.09
CA VAL A 418 0.26 9.89 -16.07
C VAL A 418 1.29 10.19 -14.98
N ALA A 419 2.50 10.63 -15.36
CA ALA A 419 3.55 10.99 -14.41
C ALA A 419 3.13 12.18 -13.53
N ASP A 420 2.46 13.19 -14.09
CA ASP A 420 1.97 14.36 -13.35
C ASP A 420 0.90 13.95 -12.30
N LEU A 421 -0.03 13.09 -12.66
CA LEU A 421 -1.06 12.59 -11.76
C LEU A 421 -0.45 11.80 -10.59
N ILE A 422 0.50 10.90 -10.90
CA ILE A 422 1.24 10.14 -9.89
C ILE A 422 2.06 11.06 -9.01
N GLY A 423 2.71 12.08 -9.59
CA GLY A 423 3.48 13.08 -8.88
C GLY A 423 2.66 13.86 -7.85
N ALA A 424 1.44 14.26 -8.24
CA ALA A 424 0.50 14.93 -7.32
C ALA A 424 0.10 14.03 -6.15
N ALA A 425 -0.25 12.77 -6.41
CA ALA A 425 -0.59 11.79 -5.38
C ALA A 425 0.59 11.49 -4.45
N THR A 426 1.79 11.39 -5.00
CA THR A 426 3.03 11.15 -4.24
C THR A 426 3.37 12.31 -3.32
N THR A 427 3.21 13.55 -3.80
CA THR A 427 3.45 14.77 -2.99
C THR A 427 2.51 14.85 -1.80
N GLU A 428 1.22 14.62 -2.01
CA GLU A 428 0.23 14.59 -0.92
C GLU A 428 0.54 13.47 0.08
N ARG A 429 0.89 12.27 -0.40
CA ARG A 429 1.27 11.15 0.46
C ARG A 429 2.53 11.45 1.26
N ALA A 430 3.56 12.02 0.64
CA ALA A 430 4.79 12.41 1.33
C ALA A 430 4.50 13.39 2.48
N THR A 431 3.61 14.36 2.27
CA THR A 431 3.17 15.30 3.32
C THR A 431 2.47 14.57 4.47
N ARG A 432 1.62 13.57 4.18
CA ARG A 432 0.94 12.78 5.21
C ARG A 432 1.89 11.85 5.98
N LEU A 433 2.85 11.25 5.28
CA LEU A 433 3.89 10.44 5.89
C LEU A 433 4.78 11.30 6.80
N ALA A 434 5.26 12.43 6.30
CA ALA A 434 6.13 13.34 7.04
C ALA A 434 5.45 13.91 8.29
N SER A 435 4.16 14.21 8.24
CA SER A 435 3.38 14.68 9.40
C SER A 435 2.82 13.54 10.27
N ARG A 436 3.09 12.28 9.93
CA ARG A 436 2.53 11.06 10.57
C ARG A 436 1.01 11.01 10.59
N LYS A 437 0.33 11.74 9.71
CA LYS A 437 -1.10 11.55 9.44
C LYS A 437 -1.37 10.20 8.79
N GLN A 438 -0.37 9.66 8.08
CA GLN A 438 -0.33 8.28 7.60
C GLN A 438 0.86 7.58 8.27
N PRO A 439 0.69 7.01 9.47
CA PRO A 439 1.78 6.40 10.21
C PRO A 439 2.18 5.05 9.60
N LEU A 440 3.47 4.73 9.67
CA LEU A 440 4.04 3.43 9.30
C LEU A 440 4.54 2.75 10.56
N THR A 441 3.80 1.75 11.05
CA THR A 441 4.17 0.95 12.23
C THR A 441 5.50 0.25 12.00
N GLY A 442 6.42 0.31 12.98
CA GLY A 442 7.78 -0.23 12.89
C GLY A 442 8.77 0.73 12.24
N VAL A 443 8.30 1.77 11.54
CA VAL A 443 9.15 2.75 10.83
C VAL A 443 8.98 4.15 11.43
N SER A 444 7.90 4.88 11.07
CA SER A 444 7.64 6.24 11.59
C SER A 444 6.94 6.25 12.95
N MET A 445 6.34 5.12 13.34
CA MET A 445 5.73 4.88 14.65
C MET A 445 6.25 3.56 15.21
N PHE A 446 6.58 3.56 16.51
CA PHE A 446 7.14 2.41 17.21
C PHE A 446 8.41 1.84 16.54
N PRO A 447 9.40 2.70 16.20
CA PRO A 447 10.62 2.25 15.54
C PRO A 447 11.42 1.30 16.45
N LYS A 448 12.12 0.35 15.82
CA LYS A 448 13.02 -0.59 16.50
C LYS A 448 14.47 -0.32 16.04
N PRO A 449 15.17 0.64 16.68
CA PRO A 449 16.46 1.13 16.17
C PRO A 449 17.62 0.12 16.27
N ASP A 450 17.47 -0.91 17.12
CA ASP A 450 18.50 -1.93 17.36
C ASP A 450 18.08 -3.28 16.75
N GLU A 451 17.38 -3.25 15.62
CA GLU A 451 16.92 -4.42 14.89
C GLU A 451 18.10 -5.11 14.18
N GLU A 452 18.13 -6.45 14.27
CA GLU A 452 19.05 -7.24 13.47
C GLU A 452 18.53 -7.35 12.02
N PRO A 453 19.39 -7.08 11.02
CA PRO A 453 18.99 -7.19 9.61
C PRO A 453 18.58 -8.62 9.25
N VAL A 454 17.55 -8.76 8.42
CA VAL A 454 17.19 -10.05 7.82
C VAL A 454 18.23 -10.38 6.74
N THR A 455 18.71 -11.62 6.76
CA THR A 455 19.64 -12.11 5.74
C THR A 455 18.86 -12.65 4.55
N THR A 456 19.07 -12.05 3.37
CA THR A 456 18.47 -12.49 2.11
C THR A 456 19.54 -12.62 1.03
N ARG A 457 19.24 -13.34 -0.05
CA ARG A 457 20.06 -13.28 -1.27
C ARG A 457 19.81 -11.93 -1.96
N PRO A 458 20.86 -11.27 -2.48
CA PRO A 458 20.69 -10.00 -3.16
C PRO A 458 19.82 -10.17 -4.42
N ARG A 459 18.91 -9.23 -4.64
CA ARG A 459 18.14 -9.16 -5.88
C ARG A 459 19.05 -8.60 -6.98
N PRO A 460 19.05 -9.20 -8.19
CA PRO A 460 19.72 -8.59 -9.34
C PRO A 460 19.20 -7.17 -9.60
N SER A 461 20.10 -6.30 -10.03
CA SER A 461 19.71 -4.92 -10.34
C SER A 461 18.82 -4.89 -11.58
N ALA A 462 17.66 -4.28 -11.46
CA ALA A 462 16.81 -4.03 -12.62
C ALA A 462 17.51 -3.06 -13.61
N PRO A 463 17.26 -3.20 -14.91
CA PRO A 463 17.76 -2.25 -15.89
C PRO A 463 17.31 -0.82 -15.57
N VAL A 464 18.22 0.15 -15.71
CA VAL A 464 17.89 1.57 -15.56
C VAL A 464 17.04 2.00 -16.75
N THR A 465 15.88 2.59 -16.47
CA THR A 465 14.93 3.05 -17.50
C THR A 465 14.55 4.50 -17.27
N ASN A 466 13.93 5.13 -18.28
CA ASN A 466 13.41 6.50 -18.21
C ASN A 466 11.92 6.53 -17.83
N GLY A 467 11.34 5.40 -17.43
CA GLY A 467 9.94 5.27 -17.09
C GLY A 467 9.62 5.68 -15.65
N LEU A 468 8.48 5.20 -15.16
CA LEU A 468 8.03 5.43 -13.80
C LEU A 468 8.96 4.76 -12.79
N VAL A 469 9.43 5.52 -11.81
CA VAL A 469 10.38 5.06 -10.80
C VAL A 469 9.62 4.43 -9.62
N PRO A 470 9.83 3.15 -9.31
CA PRO A 470 9.24 2.51 -8.13
C PRO A 470 9.75 3.14 -6.84
N ARG A 471 8.87 3.31 -5.85
CA ARG A 471 9.17 3.88 -4.53
C ARG A 471 8.35 3.18 -3.46
N ARG A 472 8.95 2.97 -2.29
CA ARG A 472 8.23 2.49 -1.10
C ARG A 472 7.93 3.64 -0.15
N ASP A 473 6.78 3.59 0.52
CA ASP A 473 6.37 4.65 1.45
C ASP A 473 7.36 4.82 2.62
N ALA A 474 8.12 3.77 2.97
CA ALA A 474 9.10 3.76 4.05
C ALA A 474 10.48 4.37 3.69
N GLU A 475 10.83 4.44 2.40
CA GLU A 475 12.19 4.82 1.94
C GLU A 475 12.69 6.14 2.51
N ILE A 476 11.79 7.12 2.68
CA ILE A 476 12.15 8.43 3.22
C ILE A 476 12.66 8.37 4.67
N PHE A 477 12.17 7.40 5.45
CA PHE A 477 12.59 7.16 6.83
C PHE A 477 13.79 6.22 6.90
N GLU A 478 13.78 5.18 6.06
CA GLU A 478 14.89 4.23 5.95
C GLU A 478 16.20 4.93 5.54
N ALA A 479 16.14 5.89 4.61
CA ALA A 479 17.29 6.70 4.23
C ALA A 479 17.86 7.54 5.38
N LEU A 480 17.01 8.06 6.28
CA LEU A 480 17.47 8.77 7.49
C LEU A 480 18.18 7.82 8.45
N ARG A 481 17.67 6.60 8.61
CA ARG A 481 18.26 5.58 9.45
C ARG A 481 19.61 5.08 8.91
N ASP A 482 19.70 4.86 7.59
CA ASP A 482 20.94 4.51 6.91
C ASP A 482 22.00 5.59 7.10
N ARG A 483 21.60 6.85 6.93
CA ARG A 483 22.47 8.00 7.13
C ARG A 483 23.01 8.06 8.56
N ALA A 484 22.18 7.82 9.58
CA ALA A 484 22.60 7.78 10.97
C ALA A 484 23.49 6.55 11.29
N ALA A 485 23.19 5.40 10.67
CA ALA A 485 23.95 4.17 10.88
C ALA A 485 25.35 4.22 10.25
N ALA A 486 25.53 4.99 9.18
CA ALA A 486 26.83 5.19 8.51
C ALA A 486 27.78 6.10 9.29
N ALA A 487 27.30 6.83 10.32
CA ALA A 487 28.12 7.73 11.10
C ALA A 487 28.81 7.00 12.28
N ASP A 488 30.09 7.30 12.49
CA ASP A 488 30.89 6.84 13.63
C ASP A 488 31.55 8.04 14.32
N PRO A 489 31.20 8.34 15.58
CA PRO A 489 30.23 7.65 16.42
C PRO A 489 28.78 7.88 15.95
N ARG A 490 27.88 6.94 16.34
CA ARG A 490 26.44 7.06 16.06
C ARG A 490 25.89 8.39 16.59
N PRO A 491 25.09 9.14 15.81
CA PRO A 491 24.60 10.45 16.19
C PRO A 491 23.77 10.39 17.48
N SER A 492 23.90 11.41 18.32
CA SER A 492 23.26 11.49 19.63
C SER A 492 22.62 12.86 19.86
N VAL A 493 21.40 12.85 20.43
CA VAL A 493 20.66 14.03 20.90
C VAL A 493 20.33 13.82 22.38
N PHE A 494 20.74 14.76 23.23
CA PHE A 494 20.47 14.67 24.66
C PHE A 494 19.05 15.17 24.98
N LEU A 495 18.32 14.41 25.80
CA LEU A 495 17.00 14.80 26.30
C LEU A 495 17.14 15.43 27.68
N ALA A 496 17.10 16.75 27.76
CA ALA A 496 17.14 17.48 29.01
C ALA A 496 15.75 17.45 29.68
N CYS A 497 15.55 16.53 30.59
CA CYS A 497 14.29 16.35 31.31
C CYS A 497 14.24 17.29 32.52
N LEU A 498 13.19 18.12 32.65
CA LEU A 498 13.02 19.11 33.69
C LEU A 498 11.87 18.72 34.62
N GLY A 499 12.09 18.96 35.93
CA GLY A 499 11.14 18.62 36.98
C GLY A 499 11.15 17.15 37.35
N ALA A 500 10.01 16.61 37.79
CA ALA A 500 9.84 15.21 38.14
C ALA A 500 9.39 14.37 36.94
N ARG A 501 9.57 13.05 37.00
CA ARG A 501 9.21 12.11 35.93
C ARG A 501 7.77 12.26 35.41
N ARG A 502 6.83 12.57 36.29
CA ARG A 502 5.44 12.87 35.92
C ARG A 502 5.30 14.12 35.05
N ASP A 503 6.24 15.06 35.12
CA ASP A 503 6.22 16.30 34.35
C ASP A 503 6.85 16.12 32.97
N PHE A 504 7.92 15.32 32.82
CA PHE A 504 8.66 15.17 31.57
C PHE A 504 8.40 13.85 30.83
N GLY A 505 7.99 12.76 31.51
CA GLY A 505 8.00 11.40 30.94
C GLY A 505 7.20 11.26 29.63
N GLY A 506 6.07 11.96 29.49
CA GLY A 506 5.29 11.93 28.25
C GLY A 506 6.03 12.53 27.05
N ARG A 507 6.74 13.66 27.25
CA ARG A 507 7.48 14.33 26.18
C ARG A 507 8.83 13.68 25.90
N GLU A 508 9.49 13.15 26.93
CA GLU A 508 10.67 12.31 26.78
C GLU A 508 10.38 11.10 25.90
N MET A 509 9.31 10.38 26.20
CA MET A 509 8.90 9.20 25.43
C MET A 509 8.54 9.56 23.99
N PHE A 510 7.78 10.65 23.78
CA PHE A 510 7.43 11.16 22.45
C PHE A 510 8.67 11.51 21.63
N THR A 511 9.58 12.32 22.21
CA THR A 511 10.79 12.80 21.55
C THR A 511 11.78 11.65 21.31
N GLY A 512 11.91 10.75 22.28
CA GLY A 512 12.74 9.57 22.16
C GLY A 512 12.27 8.62 21.07
N ALA A 513 10.95 8.39 20.95
CA ALA A 513 10.38 7.61 19.84
C ALA A 513 10.63 8.29 18.50
N LEU A 514 10.50 9.63 18.43
CA LEU A 514 10.76 10.40 17.22
C LEU A 514 12.22 10.30 16.75
N LEU A 515 13.18 10.48 17.64
CA LEU A 515 14.61 10.32 17.33
C LEU A 515 14.96 8.89 16.91
N GLY A 516 14.30 7.90 17.52
CA GLY A 516 14.43 6.49 17.17
C GLY A 516 14.03 6.17 15.72
N VAL A 517 13.17 6.98 15.09
CA VAL A 517 12.81 6.83 13.66
C VAL A 517 14.06 6.89 12.78
N ALA A 518 14.97 7.82 13.05
CA ALA A 518 16.25 7.93 12.34
C ALA A 518 17.39 7.16 13.03
N GLY A 519 17.11 6.36 14.07
CA GLY A 519 18.15 5.63 14.78
C GLY A 519 19.14 6.50 15.57
N ILE A 520 18.75 7.72 15.95
CA ILE A 520 19.56 8.65 16.74
C ILE A 520 19.55 8.21 18.21
N ASN A 521 20.73 8.13 18.84
CA ASN A 521 20.88 7.88 20.28
C ASN A 521 20.27 9.02 21.10
N ARG A 522 19.69 8.68 22.26
CA ARG A 522 18.90 9.62 23.06
C ARG A 522 19.19 9.52 24.57
N PRO A 523 20.43 9.79 25.03
CA PRO A 523 20.71 9.88 26.46
C PRO A 523 19.83 10.97 27.11
N SER A 524 19.42 10.77 28.36
CA SER A 524 18.51 11.69 29.05
C SER A 524 18.96 11.99 30.49
N SER A 525 18.50 13.13 31.04
CA SER A 525 18.59 13.43 32.46
C SER A 525 17.33 13.01 33.23
N GLU A 526 17.44 12.87 34.53
CA GLU A 526 16.31 12.57 35.44
C GLU A 526 15.93 13.82 36.29
N GLY A 527 15.84 14.99 35.64
CA GLY A 527 15.69 16.27 36.33
C GLY A 527 17.03 16.78 36.89
N GLY A 528 16.98 17.82 37.73
CA GLY A 528 18.14 18.46 38.36
C GLY A 528 18.12 19.99 38.24
N THR A 529 19.17 20.65 38.75
CA THR A 529 19.37 22.09 38.53
C THR A 529 19.82 22.36 37.09
N PRO A 530 19.74 23.60 36.59
CA PRO A 530 20.23 23.97 35.27
C PRO A 530 21.69 23.53 35.03
N GLU A 531 22.57 23.70 36.03
CA GLU A 531 23.99 23.38 35.97
C GLU A 531 24.22 21.84 35.92
N GLU A 532 23.47 21.08 36.72
CA GLU A 532 23.53 19.60 36.71
C GLU A 532 23.08 19.01 35.37
N ILE A 533 22.00 19.56 34.78
CA ILE A 533 21.49 19.13 33.47
C ILE A 533 22.51 19.48 32.38
N ALA A 534 23.08 20.71 32.42
CA ALA A 534 24.09 21.12 31.45
C ALA A 534 25.37 20.25 31.55
N ALA A 535 25.83 19.92 32.76
CA ALA A 535 26.98 19.03 32.97
C ALA A 535 26.74 17.64 32.36
N LYS A 536 25.58 17.03 32.59
CA LYS A 536 25.19 15.73 31.98
C LYS A 536 25.10 15.80 30.46
N ALA A 537 24.60 16.91 29.91
CA ALA A 537 24.53 17.10 28.45
C ALA A 537 25.95 17.13 27.85
N VAL A 538 26.88 17.85 28.45
CA VAL A 538 28.30 17.88 28.06
C VAL A 538 28.96 16.51 28.21
N GLU A 539 28.74 15.81 29.32
CA GLU A 539 29.25 14.45 29.55
C GLU A 539 28.77 13.46 28.47
N SER A 540 27.53 13.62 27.98
CA SER A 540 27.01 12.79 26.92
C SER A 540 27.67 13.00 25.56
N GLY A 541 28.44 14.05 25.37
CA GLY A 541 29.06 14.44 24.11
C GLY A 541 28.08 14.99 23.05
N ALA A 542 26.81 15.19 23.40
CA ALA A 542 25.81 15.69 22.46
C ALA A 542 25.93 17.20 22.26
N SER A 543 25.96 17.63 20.99
CA SER A 543 25.91 19.05 20.59
C SER A 543 24.49 19.60 20.38
N PHE A 544 23.51 18.69 20.38
CA PHE A 544 22.09 18.99 20.23
C PHE A 544 21.30 18.47 21.43
N VAL A 545 20.50 19.33 22.04
CA VAL A 545 19.70 19.04 23.23
C VAL A 545 18.23 19.37 22.98
N ILE A 546 17.31 18.55 23.49
CA ILE A 546 15.87 18.81 23.47
C ILE A 546 15.35 18.84 24.91
N LEU A 547 14.78 19.98 25.32
CA LEU A 547 14.13 20.13 26.61
C LEU A 547 12.82 19.32 26.62
N CYS A 548 12.60 18.52 27.67
CA CYS A 548 11.41 17.69 27.84
C CYS A 548 10.73 17.98 29.18
N SER A 549 9.55 18.59 29.19
CA SER A 549 8.71 18.76 30.40
C SER A 549 7.28 19.20 30.07
N SER A 550 6.47 19.40 31.11
CA SER A 550 5.14 20.01 31.03
C SER A 550 5.22 21.54 30.84
N ALA A 551 4.17 22.13 30.27
CA ALA A 551 4.08 23.59 30.09
C ALA A 551 4.27 24.36 31.41
N ARG A 552 3.75 23.83 32.53
CA ARG A 552 3.92 24.44 33.85
C ARG A 552 5.40 24.55 34.27
N VAL A 553 6.17 23.49 34.08
CA VAL A 553 7.59 23.47 34.42
C VAL A 553 8.43 24.29 33.43
N TYR A 554 8.04 24.29 32.15
CA TYR A 554 8.71 25.11 31.14
C TYR A 554 8.63 26.62 31.45
N ALA A 555 7.50 27.11 31.96
CA ALA A 555 7.35 28.50 32.33
C ALA A 555 8.36 28.98 33.40
N GLU A 556 8.85 28.05 34.23
CA GLU A 556 9.79 28.35 35.30
C GLU A 556 11.26 28.00 34.96
N GLN A 557 11.48 26.89 34.24
CA GLN A 557 12.81 26.27 34.11
C GLN A 557 13.37 26.24 32.68
N ALA A 558 12.56 26.39 31.62
CA ALA A 558 13.02 26.19 30.25
C ALA A 558 14.15 27.17 29.86
N VAL A 559 13.97 28.48 30.10
CA VAL A 559 14.95 29.51 29.75
C VAL A 559 16.21 29.42 30.62
N PRO A 560 16.15 29.27 31.98
CA PRO A 560 17.34 29.04 32.80
C PRO A 560 18.16 27.84 32.36
N VAL A 561 17.52 26.70 32.10
CA VAL A 561 18.23 25.47 31.64
C VAL A 561 18.82 25.67 30.24
N ALA A 562 18.06 26.27 29.29
CA ALA A 562 18.57 26.54 27.95
C ALA A 562 19.80 27.48 27.99
N ARG A 563 19.80 28.49 28.86
CA ARG A 563 20.93 29.41 29.04
C ARG A 563 22.15 28.68 29.58
N ALA A 564 21.99 27.87 30.62
CA ALA A 564 23.08 27.06 31.18
C ALA A 564 23.65 26.09 30.13
N LEU A 565 22.82 25.46 29.30
CA LEU A 565 23.26 24.61 28.19
C LEU A 565 24.09 25.42 27.17
N LYS A 566 23.63 26.61 26.75
CA LYS A 566 24.37 27.48 25.83
C LYS A 566 25.70 27.94 26.41
N GLU A 567 25.75 28.33 27.68
CA GLU A 567 26.97 28.70 28.40
C GLU A 567 27.94 27.52 28.52
N ALA A 568 27.43 26.29 28.65
CA ALA A 568 28.23 25.08 28.64
C ALA A 568 28.72 24.64 27.25
N GLY A 569 28.39 25.40 26.18
CA GLY A 569 28.86 25.17 24.83
C GLY A 569 27.93 24.32 23.93
N ILE A 570 26.72 24.00 24.39
CA ILE A 570 25.72 23.29 23.55
C ILE A 570 25.27 24.20 22.42
N GLN A 571 25.46 23.75 21.18
CA GLN A 571 25.20 24.53 19.97
C GLN A 571 23.71 24.69 19.67
N THR A 572 22.92 23.61 19.86
CA THR A 572 21.52 23.57 19.49
C THR A 572 20.65 23.14 20.67
N VAL A 573 19.65 23.96 21.01
CA VAL A 573 18.67 23.66 22.07
C VAL A 573 17.26 23.79 21.51
N PHE A 574 16.49 22.71 21.50
CA PHE A 574 15.08 22.68 21.10
C PHE A 574 14.19 22.43 22.32
N ILE A 575 12.89 22.66 22.17
CA ILE A 575 11.87 22.37 23.18
C ILE A 575 10.85 21.34 22.64
N ALA A 576 10.59 20.30 23.39
CA ALA A 576 9.50 19.36 23.09
C ALA A 576 8.15 19.97 23.47
N GLY A 577 7.51 20.61 22.55
CA GLY A 577 6.31 21.45 22.67
C GLY A 577 6.46 22.74 21.88
N ARG A 578 5.77 23.78 22.31
CA ARG A 578 5.84 25.10 21.67
C ARG A 578 6.69 26.05 22.53
N LYS A 579 7.50 26.91 21.92
CA LYS A 579 8.31 27.94 22.59
C LYS A 579 7.49 28.82 23.54
N LYS A 580 6.26 29.16 23.13
CA LYS A 580 5.32 29.94 23.96
C LYS A 580 4.99 29.31 25.32
N GLU A 581 5.26 28.02 25.51
CA GLU A 581 5.05 27.33 26.78
C GLU A 581 6.12 27.69 27.81
N ALA A 582 7.24 28.26 27.38
CA ALA A 582 8.29 28.77 28.28
C ALA A 582 7.91 30.12 28.95
N ALA A 583 6.85 30.79 28.46
CA ALA A 583 6.29 31.99 29.04
C ALA A 583 7.31 33.13 29.32
N SER A 584 8.34 33.26 28.46
CA SER A 584 9.42 34.23 28.58
C SER A 584 9.67 34.95 27.26
N ASP A 585 10.01 36.25 27.32
CA ASP A 585 10.38 37.05 26.16
C ASP A 585 11.79 36.67 25.63
N ASP A 586 12.66 36.11 26.47
CA ASP A 586 14.03 35.69 26.11
C ASP A 586 14.08 34.31 25.44
N VAL A 587 12.95 33.66 25.22
CA VAL A 587 12.90 32.27 24.73
C VAL A 587 13.59 32.11 23.37
N ASP A 588 13.47 33.06 22.48
CA ASP A 588 14.05 33.02 21.13
C ASP A 588 15.58 33.24 21.13
N GLU A 589 16.15 33.78 22.22
CA GLU A 589 17.60 33.96 22.37
C GLU A 589 18.32 32.65 22.69
N VAL A 590 17.65 31.70 23.37
CA VAL A 590 18.29 30.50 23.91
C VAL A 590 17.70 29.17 23.41
N ILE A 591 16.48 29.20 22.80
CA ILE A 591 15.82 28.02 22.26
C ILE A 591 15.69 28.17 20.73
N ASP A 592 16.41 27.32 19.99
CA ASP A 592 16.55 27.39 18.54
C ASP A 592 15.34 26.82 17.77
N GLY A 593 14.54 25.95 18.38
CA GLY A 593 13.41 25.33 17.67
C GLY A 593 12.44 24.53 18.54
N GLU A 594 11.45 23.98 17.90
CA GLU A 594 10.31 23.28 18.51
C GLU A 594 10.18 21.85 17.97
N VAL A 595 9.74 20.92 18.82
CA VAL A 595 9.39 19.53 18.47
C VAL A 595 7.98 19.24 18.96
N PHE A 596 7.04 18.98 18.07
CA PHE A 596 5.62 18.82 18.42
C PHE A 596 4.90 17.83 17.49
N ASP A 597 3.78 17.33 17.93
CA ASP A 597 2.97 16.42 17.11
C ASP A 597 2.35 17.12 15.89
N GLY A 598 2.42 16.43 14.72
CA GLY A 598 1.95 16.97 13.44
C GLY A 598 2.95 17.86 12.69
N MET A 599 4.18 18.03 13.21
CA MET A 599 5.26 18.67 12.45
C MET A 599 5.77 17.78 11.30
N ASP A 600 6.54 18.35 10.38
CA ASP A 600 7.28 17.58 9.39
C ASP A 600 8.46 16.85 10.06
N VAL A 601 8.26 15.56 10.34
CA VAL A 601 9.22 14.70 11.03
C VAL A 601 10.46 14.42 10.16
N VAL A 602 10.28 14.29 8.85
CA VAL A 602 11.39 14.03 7.91
C VAL A 602 12.32 15.23 7.85
N ALA A 603 11.76 16.43 7.68
CA ALA A 603 12.54 17.66 7.68
C ALA A 603 13.24 17.89 9.02
N PHE A 604 12.56 17.62 10.14
CA PHE A 604 13.16 17.74 11.47
C PHE A 604 14.34 16.77 11.66
N LEU A 605 14.16 15.48 11.37
CA LEU A 605 15.21 14.46 11.57
C LEU A 605 16.40 14.69 10.63
N SER A 606 16.14 15.05 9.36
CA SER A 606 17.22 15.43 8.44
C SER A 606 18.00 16.64 8.96
N GLY A 607 17.29 17.68 9.40
CA GLY A 607 17.92 18.86 10.00
C GLY A 607 18.66 18.58 11.32
N ALA A 608 18.20 17.60 12.11
CA ALA A 608 18.91 17.16 13.31
C ALA A 608 20.24 16.47 12.95
N LEU A 609 20.23 15.56 11.97
CA LEU A 609 21.45 14.92 11.46
C LEU A 609 22.44 15.94 10.88
N ASP A 610 21.95 16.93 10.11
CA ASP A 610 22.78 18.02 9.58
C ASP A 610 23.47 18.81 10.71
N ARG A 611 22.75 19.16 11.77
CA ARG A 611 23.28 19.94 12.92
C ARG A 611 24.29 19.16 13.76
N ILE A 612 24.18 17.84 13.80
CA ILE A 612 25.13 16.96 14.48
C ILE A 612 26.38 16.72 13.61
N GLY A 613 26.36 17.13 12.33
CA GLY A 613 27.47 16.97 11.41
C GLY A 613 27.52 15.63 10.68
N VAL A 614 26.41 14.90 10.63
CA VAL A 614 26.31 13.64 9.85
C VAL A 614 26.25 13.96 8.37
N ALA A 615 27.10 13.35 7.55
CA ALA A 615 27.13 13.53 6.10
C ALA A 615 25.79 13.16 5.44
N LYS A 616 25.48 13.82 4.31
CA LYS A 616 24.27 13.51 3.52
C LYS A 616 24.44 12.24 2.71
#